data_bb8d18002f9217ccb195c43fb0641506
#
_entry.id   bb8d18002f9217ccb195c43fb0641506
#
_cell.length_a   1.000
_cell.length_b   1.000
_cell.length_c   1.000
_cell.angle_alpha   90.00
_cell.angle_beta   90.00
_cell.angle_gamma   90.00
#
_symmetry.space_group_name_H-M   'P 1'
#
loop_
_entity.id
_entity.type
_entity.pdbx_description
1 polymer ?
#
loop_
_entity_poly.entity_id
_entity_poly.type
_entity_poly.pdbx_seq_one_letter_code
_entity_poly.pdbx_strand_id
1 'polypeptide(L)'
;MTTTITFFGLSCVPVFHRYADNDRIAILLRTPEGKPVATATVNQPDFNLEPNQVLIKDYAENEGILAALANAGIIEDTGKTVPVGHAQARLCRLLVQPTLH
;
A
#
# COMPACT_ATOMS: atom_id res chain seq x y z
N MET A 1 -3.10 1.70 19.26
CA MET A 1 -4.23 2.37 18.60
C MET A 1 -4.29 1.96 17.14
N THR A 2 -5.47 1.57 16.67
CA THR A 2 -5.65 1.11 15.30
C THR A 2 -5.98 2.30 14.40
N THR A 3 -5.20 2.47 13.32
CA THR A 3 -5.47 3.51 12.33
C THR A 3 -6.59 3.04 11.42
N THR A 4 -7.60 3.88 11.24
CA THR A 4 -8.72 3.59 10.33
C THR A 4 -8.57 4.46 9.09
N ILE A 5 -8.76 3.83 7.93
CA ILE A 5 -8.64 4.46 6.62
C ILE A 5 -9.99 4.34 5.93
N THR A 6 -10.48 5.43 5.35
CA THR A 6 -11.71 5.39 4.55
C THR A 6 -11.34 5.21 3.08
N PHE A 7 -11.84 4.14 2.47
CA PHE A 7 -11.63 3.84 1.07
C PHE A 7 -12.94 3.33 0.46
N PHE A 8 -13.41 3.97 -0.58
CA PHE A 8 -14.72 3.71 -1.19
C PHE A 8 -15.87 3.73 -0.16
N GLY A 9 -15.82 4.69 0.78
CA GLY A 9 -16.83 4.80 1.82
C GLY A 9 -16.77 3.72 2.88
N LEU A 10 -15.78 2.82 2.83
CA LEU A 10 -15.62 1.75 3.80
C LEU A 10 -14.54 2.12 4.81
N SER A 11 -14.80 1.82 6.08
CA SER A 11 -13.77 1.89 7.11
C SER A 11 -12.87 0.68 6.98
N CYS A 12 -11.58 0.92 6.79
CA CYS A 12 -10.59 -0.13 6.57
C CYS A 12 -9.47 -0.02 7.60
N VAL A 13 -8.84 -1.14 7.87
CA VAL A 13 -7.65 -1.23 8.72
C VAL A 13 -6.49 -1.69 7.86
N PRO A 14 -5.34 -0.98 7.87
CA PRO A 14 -4.17 -1.43 7.12
C PRO A 14 -3.53 -2.63 7.82
N VAL A 15 -3.16 -3.64 7.04
CA VAL A 15 -2.47 -4.83 7.52
C VAL A 15 -1.19 -4.96 6.72
N PHE A 16 -0.08 -5.20 7.39
CA PHE A 16 1.23 -5.27 6.77
C PHE A 16 1.72 -6.71 6.76
N HIS A 17 2.18 -7.16 5.59
CA HIS A 17 2.80 -8.48 5.40
C HIS A 17 4.09 -8.31 4.63
N ARG A 18 4.81 -9.41 4.43
CA ARG A 18 5.95 -9.45 3.53
C ARG A 18 5.63 -10.36 2.37
N TYR A 19 6.05 -9.96 1.17
CA TYR A 19 5.99 -10.84 0.01
C TYR A 19 6.98 -11.99 0.22
N ALA A 20 6.54 -13.21 -0.07
CA ALA A 20 7.32 -14.42 0.21
C ALA A 20 8.62 -14.50 -0.59
N ASP A 21 8.66 -13.91 -1.79
CA ASP A 21 9.80 -14.06 -2.69
C ASP A 21 10.93 -13.05 -2.45
N ASN A 22 10.67 -11.91 -1.79
CA ASN A 22 11.70 -10.88 -1.62
C ASN A 22 11.60 -10.09 -0.33
N ASP A 23 10.75 -10.49 0.60
CA ASP A 23 10.56 -9.85 1.90
C ASP A 23 10.13 -8.37 1.84
N ARG A 24 9.68 -7.89 0.69
CA ARG A 24 9.18 -6.53 0.58
C ARG A 24 7.84 -6.38 1.27
N ILE A 25 7.53 -5.16 1.72
CA ILE A 25 6.30 -4.88 2.46
C ILE A 25 5.10 -4.90 1.51
N ALA A 26 4.06 -5.61 1.92
CA ALA A 26 2.75 -5.58 1.29
C ALA A 26 1.77 -4.89 2.23
N ILE A 27 0.97 -3.97 1.69
CA ILE A 27 -0.07 -3.27 2.46
C ILE A 27 -1.42 -3.73 1.94
N LEU A 28 -2.20 -4.32 2.85
CA LEU A 28 -3.55 -4.76 2.55
C LEU A 28 -4.53 -3.92 3.35
N LEU A 29 -5.69 -3.65 2.79
CA LEU A 29 -6.78 -3.04 3.52
C LEU A 29 -7.83 -4.10 3.80
N ARG A 30 -8.28 -4.16 5.04
CA ARG A 30 -9.32 -5.08 5.50
C ARG A 30 -10.36 -4.31 6.27
N THR A 31 -11.58 -4.85 6.32
CA THR A 31 -12.59 -4.31 7.23
C THR A 31 -12.16 -4.59 8.66
N PRO A 32 -12.76 -3.91 9.67
CA PRO A 32 -12.48 -4.24 11.08
C PRO A 32 -12.76 -5.69 11.42
N GLU A 33 -13.66 -6.35 10.69
CA GLU A 33 -13.98 -7.76 10.91
C GLU A 33 -12.99 -8.71 10.21
N GLY A 34 -12.02 -8.15 9.49
CA GLY A 34 -10.98 -8.93 8.84
C GLY A 34 -11.25 -9.33 7.39
N LYS A 35 -12.31 -8.82 6.78
CA LYS A 35 -12.60 -9.11 5.37
C LYS A 35 -11.69 -8.32 4.45
N PRO A 36 -11.12 -8.94 3.40
CA PRO A 36 -10.25 -8.22 2.48
C PRO A 36 -11.03 -7.19 1.67
N VAL A 37 -10.44 -6.00 1.53
CA VAL A 37 -10.99 -4.91 0.73
C VAL A 37 -10.12 -4.67 -0.49
N ALA A 38 -8.80 -4.52 -0.29
CA ALA A 38 -7.88 -4.24 -1.39
C ALA A 38 -6.45 -4.58 -0.97
N THR A 39 -5.62 -4.89 -1.96
CA THR A 39 -4.17 -4.92 -1.79
C THR A 39 -3.63 -3.63 -2.38
N ALA A 40 -3.05 -2.80 -1.54
CA ALA A 40 -2.61 -1.46 -1.95
C ALA A 40 -1.31 -1.47 -2.73
N THR A 41 -0.44 -2.45 -2.48
CA THR A 41 0.89 -2.52 -3.09
C THR A 41 0.90 -3.47 -4.28
N VAL A 42 1.91 -3.29 -5.14
CA VAL A 42 2.28 -4.28 -6.15
C VAL A 42 3.72 -4.71 -5.90
N ASN A 43 4.02 -5.96 -6.27
CA ASN A 43 5.37 -6.48 -6.14
C ASN A 43 6.04 -6.47 -7.53
N GLN A 44 7.06 -5.63 -7.67
CA GLN A 44 7.85 -5.54 -8.89
C GLN A 44 9.29 -5.94 -8.55
N PRO A 45 9.63 -7.23 -8.60
CA PRO A 45 10.91 -7.72 -8.08
C PRO A 45 12.14 -7.11 -8.74
N ASP A 46 12.04 -6.73 -10.01
CA ASP A 46 13.17 -6.19 -10.76
C ASP A 46 13.48 -4.73 -10.44
N PHE A 47 12.59 -4.05 -9.73
CA PHE A 47 12.81 -2.67 -9.32
C PHE A 47 13.46 -2.63 -7.94
N ASN A 48 14.55 -1.85 -7.81
CA ASN A 48 15.24 -1.71 -6.52
C ASN A 48 14.46 -0.78 -5.60
N LEU A 49 13.97 -1.34 -4.49
CA LEU A 49 13.30 -0.57 -3.44
C LEU A 49 14.18 -0.51 -2.20
N GLU A 50 14.22 0.67 -1.57
CA GLU A 50 14.76 0.79 -0.24
C GLU A 50 13.83 0.07 0.77
N PRO A 51 14.33 -0.32 1.96
CA PRO A 51 13.51 -1.08 2.91
C PRO A 51 12.23 -0.38 3.35
N ASN A 52 12.18 0.95 3.30
CA ASN A 52 11.00 1.72 3.70
C ASN A 52 10.19 2.21 2.52
N GLN A 53 10.44 1.69 1.33
CA GLN A 53 9.71 2.08 0.12
C GLN A 53 8.72 1.01 -0.29
N VAL A 54 7.60 1.45 -0.85
CA VAL A 54 6.56 0.58 -1.39
C VAL A 54 6.07 1.14 -2.72
N LEU A 55 5.55 0.27 -3.57
CA LEU A 55 4.90 0.66 -4.82
C LEU A 55 3.40 0.54 -4.63
N ILE A 56 2.69 1.65 -4.80
CA ILE A 56 1.24 1.71 -4.56
C ILE A 56 0.50 1.61 -5.90
N LYS A 57 -0.45 0.69 -5.94
CA LYS A 57 -1.34 0.50 -7.07
C LYS A 57 -2.52 1.45 -6.95
N ASP A 58 -2.39 2.65 -7.52
CA ASP A 58 -3.44 3.68 -7.45
C ASP A 58 -4.16 3.80 -8.79
N TYR A 59 -4.60 2.66 -9.32
CA TYR A 59 -5.29 2.59 -10.60
C TYR A 59 -6.28 1.42 -10.59
N ALA A 60 -7.12 1.36 -11.61
CA ALA A 60 -8.15 0.33 -11.74
C ALA A 60 -9.05 0.30 -10.49
N GLU A 61 -9.29 -0.86 -9.91
CA GLU A 61 -10.14 -1.01 -8.74
C GLU A 61 -9.59 -0.33 -7.48
N ASN A 62 -8.31 0.07 -7.51
CA ASN A 62 -7.65 0.72 -6.37
C ASN A 62 -7.60 2.24 -6.49
N GLU A 63 -8.18 2.82 -7.51
CA GLU A 63 -8.13 4.27 -7.70
C GLU A 63 -8.59 5.01 -6.44
N GLY A 64 -7.75 5.93 -5.95
CA GLY A 64 -8.01 6.68 -4.71
C GLY A 64 -7.31 6.15 -3.49
N ILE A 65 -6.70 4.97 -3.56
CA ILE A 65 -6.06 4.34 -2.40
C ILE A 65 -4.81 5.11 -1.95
N LEU A 66 -4.10 5.74 -2.90
CA LEU A 66 -2.92 6.54 -2.58
C LEU A 66 -3.29 7.70 -1.66
N ALA A 67 -4.33 8.45 -2.02
CA ALA A 67 -4.80 9.58 -1.21
C ALA A 67 -5.28 9.10 0.15
N ALA A 68 -5.99 7.98 0.20
CA ALA A 68 -6.50 7.42 1.45
C ALA A 68 -5.36 7.08 2.41
N LEU A 69 -4.32 6.41 1.92
CA LEU A 69 -3.17 6.04 2.74
C LEU A 69 -2.34 7.26 3.14
N ALA A 70 -2.15 8.20 2.22
CA ALA A 70 -1.39 9.41 2.51
C ALA A 70 -2.11 10.29 3.56
N ASN A 71 -3.42 10.44 3.42
CA ASN A 71 -4.21 11.21 4.37
C ASN A 71 -4.21 10.58 5.77
N ALA A 72 -4.07 9.27 5.85
CA ALA A 72 -3.98 8.57 7.12
C ALA A 72 -2.57 8.58 7.74
N GLY A 73 -1.59 9.17 7.04
CA GLY A 73 -0.22 9.24 7.53
C GLY A 73 0.55 7.93 7.41
N ILE A 74 0.10 7.00 6.57
CA ILE A 74 0.73 5.70 6.41
C ILE A 74 1.89 5.78 5.44
N ILE A 75 1.73 6.54 4.36
CA ILE A 75 2.72 6.67 3.30
C ILE A 75 2.90 8.13 2.91
N GLU A 76 4.04 8.40 2.25
CA GLU A 76 4.33 9.67 1.60
C GLU A 76 4.61 9.39 0.13
N ASP A 77 3.89 10.05 -0.77
CA ASP A 77 4.12 9.94 -2.21
C ASP A 77 5.40 10.70 -2.56
N THR A 78 6.37 10.02 -3.20
CA THR A 78 7.62 10.68 -3.61
C THR A 78 7.47 11.48 -4.90
N GLY A 79 6.35 11.34 -5.60
CA GLY A 79 6.14 11.97 -6.90
C GLY A 79 6.69 11.18 -8.07
N LYS A 80 7.32 10.04 -7.81
CA LYS A 80 7.90 9.19 -8.85
C LYS A 80 6.96 8.04 -9.16
N THR A 81 7.01 7.56 -10.40
CA THR A 81 6.24 6.41 -10.85
C THR A 81 7.17 5.31 -11.33
N VAL A 82 6.67 4.07 -11.28
CA VAL A 82 7.40 2.89 -11.73
C VAL A 82 6.46 2.10 -12.65
N PRO A 83 6.89 1.78 -13.89
CA PRO A 83 6.05 1.02 -14.80
C PRO A 83 5.76 -0.39 -14.26
N VAL A 84 4.50 -0.79 -14.34
CA VAL A 84 4.06 -2.14 -13.99
C VAL A 84 3.10 -2.59 -15.10
N GLY A 85 3.60 -3.40 -16.04
CA GLY A 85 2.82 -3.74 -17.21
C GLY A 85 2.45 -2.50 -18.01
N HIS A 86 1.18 -2.30 -18.28
CA HIS A 86 0.67 -1.11 -19.00
C HIS A 86 0.28 0.03 -18.05
N ALA A 87 0.46 -0.15 -16.77
CA ALA A 87 0.12 0.86 -15.76
C ALA A 87 1.39 1.40 -15.11
N GLN A 88 1.21 2.38 -14.22
CA GLN A 88 2.32 2.93 -13.45
C GLN A 88 1.94 2.94 -11.98
N ALA A 89 2.78 2.32 -11.16
CA ALA A 89 2.65 2.38 -9.71
C ALA A 89 3.32 3.65 -9.17
N ARG A 90 2.88 4.11 -8.01
CA ARG A 90 3.47 5.27 -7.35
C ARG A 90 4.52 4.80 -6.37
N LEU A 91 5.71 5.37 -6.46
CA LEU A 91 6.78 5.08 -5.49
C LEU A 91 6.52 5.91 -4.24
N CYS A 92 6.33 5.23 -3.12
CA CYS A 92 6.00 5.85 -1.85
C CYS A 92 6.94 5.41 -0.76
N ARG A 93 7.02 6.21 0.30
CA ARG A 93 7.79 5.89 1.48
C ARG A 93 6.85 5.60 2.64
N LEU A 94 7.12 4.54 3.39
CA LEU A 94 6.38 4.24 4.61
C LEU A 94 6.71 5.27 5.68
N LEU A 95 5.69 5.79 6.34
CA LEU A 95 5.82 6.75 7.44
C LEU A 95 5.58 6.10 8.79
N VAL A 96 5.19 4.83 8.82
CA VAL A 96 4.86 4.12 10.04
C VAL A 96 5.77 2.91 10.18
N GLN A 97 5.91 2.43 11.43
CA GLN A 97 6.63 1.20 11.73
C GLN A 97 5.62 0.07 11.61
N PRO A 98 5.70 -0.77 10.57
CA PRO A 98 4.68 -1.79 10.39
C PRO A 98 4.78 -2.91 11.43
N THR A 99 3.63 -3.37 11.91
CA THR A 99 3.53 -4.61 12.67
C THR A 99 3.30 -5.72 11.65
N LEU A 100 4.29 -6.57 11.48
CA LEU A 100 4.27 -7.63 10.45
C LEU A 100 3.70 -8.93 11.02
N HIS A 101 2.98 -9.63 10.18
CA HIS A 101 2.36 -10.89 10.52
C HIS A 101 2.92 -12.04 9.70
#